data_e2da22fe50880270aa5a270054a6fb48
#
_entry.id   e2da22fe50880270aa5a270054a6fb48
#
_cell.length_a   1.000
_cell.length_b   1.000
_cell.length_c   1.000
_cell.angle_alpha   90.00
_cell.angle_beta   90.00
_cell.angle_gamma   90.00
#
_symmetry.space_group_name_H-M   'P 1'
#
loop_
_entity.id
_entity.type
_entity.pdbx_description
1 polymer ?
#
loop_
_entity_poly.entity_id
_entity_poly.type
_entity_poly.pdbx_seq_one_letter_code
_entity_poly.pdbx_strand_id
1 'polypeptide(L)'
;YGISPAATRVSGDERWLAEASTADAGPGMSAGGAASTPGRAAIGQQTDIYRFDITSPGPPRFVAGGRVPGYLIDQYALSEWHGYLRVATTTGTSWALADGPPADAQTSSSAVYALSTRGPVMRLAGHVTGLGRTERIYSVRFMGPVGYVVTFRQTDPLYTVDLSDPAQPRVRGSLALTGYSAYLHPASDTRLIGIGRQAD
;
A
#
# COMPACT_ATOMS: atom_id res chain seq x y z
N TYR A 1 10.67 -9.74 32.92
CA TYR A 1 11.85 -10.09 32.13
C TYR A 1 11.76 -9.34 30.83
N GLY A 2 12.46 -8.18 30.74
CA GLY A 2 12.54 -7.37 29.55
C GLY A 2 13.58 -7.95 28.60
N ILE A 3 13.16 -8.29 27.38
CA ILE A 3 14.07 -8.53 26.26
C ILE A 3 14.03 -7.27 25.43
N SER A 4 15.09 -6.46 25.54
CA SER A 4 15.38 -5.38 24.62
C SER A 4 15.81 -6.01 23.30
N PRO A 5 15.22 -5.70 22.14
CA PRO A 5 15.76 -6.15 20.87
C PRO A 5 17.03 -5.36 20.60
N ALA A 6 18.18 -6.03 20.73
CA ALA A 6 19.42 -5.51 20.18
C ALA A 6 19.26 -5.42 18.66
N ALA A 7 19.15 -4.20 18.15
CA ALA A 7 19.21 -3.93 16.74
C ALA A 7 20.60 -4.34 16.25
N THR A 8 20.70 -5.52 15.67
CA THR A 8 21.87 -5.92 14.89
C THR A 8 21.86 -5.04 13.64
N ARG A 9 22.66 -3.99 13.64
CA ARG A 9 23.01 -3.24 12.43
C ARG A 9 23.64 -4.24 11.47
N VAL A 10 22.90 -4.67 10.47
CA VAL A 10 23.47 -5.25 9.26
C VAL A 10 24.08 -4.09 8.49
N SER A 11 25.37 -3.90 8.67
CA SER A 11 26.20 -3.04 7.83
C SER A 11 26.28 -3.69 6.45
N GLY A 12 25.52 -3.18 5.51
CA GLY A 12 25.58 -3.64 4.13
C GLY A 12 24.35 -3.13 3.37
N ASP A 13 24.54 -2.08 2.60
CA ASP A 13 23.70 -1.57 1.54
C ASP A 13 22.41 -0.80 1.90
N GLU A 14 22.60 0.39 2.44
CA GLU A 14 21.62 1.47 2.24
C GLU A 14 21.56 1.95 0.76
N ARG A 15 22.35 1.35 -0.11
CA ARG A 15 22.51 1.73 -1.52
C ARG A 15 21.25 1.48 -2.36
N TRP A 16 20.45 0.47 -2.02
CA TRP A 16 19.21 0.16 -2.74
C TRP A 16 18.07 1.15 -2.46
N LEU A 17 18.14 1.87 -1.33
CA LEU A 17 17.18 2.94 -1.00
C LEU A 17 17.39 4.21 -1.85
N ALA A 18 18.62 4.43 -2.32
CA ALA A 18 18.96 5.60 -3.14
C ALA A 18 18.64 5.40 -4.62
N GLU A 19 18.74 4.18 -5.15
CA GLU A 19 18.50 3.91 -6.58
C GLU A 19 17.03 3.92 -7.00
N ALA A 20 16.10 3.73 -6.06
CA ALA A 20 14.66 3.84 -6.35
C ALA A 20 14.19 5.31 -6.46
N SER A 21 15.00 6.28 -6.05
CA SER A 21 14.66 7.71 -6.04
C SER A 21 15.18 8.51 -7.24
N THR A 22 16.00 7.92 -8.14
CA THR A 22 16.69 8.66 -9.19
C THR A 22 16.18 8.40 -10.62
N ALA A 23 15.08 7.73 -10.79
CA ALA A 23 14.51 7.47 -12.11
C ALA A 23 13.33 8.43 -12.41
N ASP A 24 13.56 9.73 -12.38
CA ASP A 24 12.88 10.72 -13.24
C ASP A 24 13.45 12.13 -13.02
N ALA A 25 14.47 12.49 -13.79
CA ALA A 25 14.84 13.87 -14.03
C ALA A 25 15.50 13.99 -15.40
N GLY A 26 14.70 14.34 -16.40
CA GLY A 26 15.18 14.82 -17.69
C GLY A 26 15.78 16.23 -17.58
N PRO A 27 16.72 16.64 -18.46
CA PRO A 27 17.48 17.89 -18.34
C PRO A 27 16.74 19.09 -18.92
N GLY A 28 16.70 20.23 -18.19
CA GLY A 28 16.12 21.46 -18.72
C GLY A 28 16.29 22.68 -17.84
N MET A 29 17.41 23.39 -18.05
CA MET A 29 17.67 24.85 -18.04
C MET A 29 17.48 25.73 -16.78
N SER A 30 18.60 26.33 -16.44
CA SER A 30 18.97 27.47 -15.59
C SER A 30 18.05 28.71 -15.66
N ALA A 31 17.78 29.30 -14.51
CA ALA A 31 17.87 30.74 -14.25
C ALA A 31 17.83 31.03 -12.73
N GLY A 32 18.70 31.93 -12.29
CA GLY A 32 19.09 32.20 -10.93
C GLY A 32 18.05 32.88 -10.03
N GLY A 33 18.33 32.81 -8.74
CA GLY A 33 17.78 33.69 -7.73
C GLY A 33 17.40 33.01 -6.42
N ALA A 34 18.10 33.42 -5.35
CA ALA A 34 17.79 33.21 -3.94
C ALA A 34 17.83 31.77 -3.41
N ALA A 35 18.83 31.52 -2.60
CA ALA A 35 18.95 30.32 -1.77
C ALA A 35 17.79 30.24 -0.76
N SER A 36 16.69 29.65 -1.17
CA SER A 36 15.71 29.12 -0.26
C SER A 36 16.24 27.77 0.22
N THR A 37 16.40 27.61 1.52
CA THR A 37 16.61 26.32 2.20
C THR A 37 15.69 25.29 1.53
N PRO A 38 16.22 24.15 1.04
CA PRO A 38 15.36 23.15 0.44
C PRO A 38 14.35 22.73 1.52
N GLY A 39 13.10 23.12 1.32
CA GLY A 39 12.01 22.69 2.17
C GLY A 39 12.08 21.18 2.22
N ARG A 40 12.19 20.62 3.43
CA ARG A 40 12.09 19.19 3.70
C ARG A 40 10.81 18.73 3.03
N ALA A 41 10.94 18.11 1.85
CA ALA A 41 9.81 17.51 1.17
C ALA A 41 9.11 16.65 2.22
N ALA A 42 7.82 16.89 2.44
CA ALA A 42 7.04 16.07 3.35
C ALA A 42 7.22 14.63 2.86
N ILE A 43 7.97 13.84 3.61
CA ILE A 43 8.17 12.42 3.29
C ILE A 43 6.79 11.83 3.47
N GLY A 44 6.09 11.63 2.36
CA GLY A 44 4.78 11.00 2.37
C GLY A 44 4.89 9.67 3.09
N GLN A 45 3.86 9.29 3.82
CA GLN A 45 3.81 8.03 4.54
C GLN A 45 4.12 6.88 3.57
N GLN A 46 5.01 5.97 3.97
CA GLN A 46 5.46 4.83 3.16
C GLN A 46 5.39 3.56 3.99
N THR A 47 5.14 2.44 3.33
CA THR A 47 5.18 1.10 3.90
C THR A 47 6.39 0.36 3.39
N ASP A 48 7.30 0.00 4.30
CA ASP A 48 8.42 -0.89 4.01
C ASP A 48 7.97 -2.34 4.16
N ILE A 49 8.38 -3.18 3.22
CA ILE A 49 7.97 -4.58 3.12
C ILE A 49 9.22 -5.45 3.12
N TYR A 50 9.24 -6.46 3.98
CA TYR A 50 10.34 -7.41 4.08
C TYR A 50 9.83 -8.83 3.90
N ARG A 51 10.51 -9.61 3.06
CA ARG A 51 10.24 -11.01 2.83
C ARG A 51 11.29 -11.86 3.51
N PHE A 52 10.84 -12.86 4.25
CA PHE A 52 11.70 -13.80 4.94
C PHE A 52 11.43 -15.22 4.46
N ASP A 53 12.49 -16.01 4.37
CA ASP A 53 12.43 -17.45 4.18
C ASP A 53 12.36 -18.13 5.56
N ILE A 54 11.35 -18.94 5.77
CA ILE A 54 11.06 -19.69 6.99
C ILE A 54 10.95 -21.21 6.73
N THR A 55 11.48 -21.68 5.60
CA THR A 55 11.39 -23.09 5.19
C THR A 55 12.28 -24.02 6.03
N SER A 56 13.36 -23.51 6.59
CA SER A 56 14.27 -24.28 7.43
C SER A 56 14.00 -24.07 8.93
N PRO A 57 14.12 -25.08 9.79
CA PRO A 57 14.08 -24.90 11.22
C PRO A 57 15.29 -24.07 11.66
N GLY A 58 15.05 -22.84 12.10
CA GLY A 58 16.08 -21.87 12.48
C GLY A 58 15.56 -20.43 12.39
N PRO A 59 16.43 -19.44 12.56
CA PRO A 59 16.02 -18.04 12.45
C PRO A 59 15.56 -17.73 11.02
N PRO A 60 14.52 -16.89 10.84
CA PRO A 60 14.08 -16.42 9.54
C PRO A 60 15.23 -15.76 8.78
N ARG A 61 15.37 -16.07 7.50
CA ARG A 61 16.39 -15.50 6.63
C ARG A 61 15.78 -14.42 5.73
N PHE A 62 16.34 -13.20 5.77
CA PHE A 62 15.92 -12.15 4.85
C PHE A 62 16.15 -12.57 3.39
N VAL A 63 15.14 -12.35 2.54
CA VAL A 63 15.15 -12.74 1.12
C VAL A 63 15.01 -11.54 0.21
N ALA A 64 14.08 -10.64 0.51
CA ALA A 64 13.78 -9.50 -0.34
C ALA A 64 13.17 -8.34 0.46
N GLY A 65 13.35 -7.12 -0.05
CA GLY A 65 12.70 -5.92 0.47
C GLY A 65 12.05 -5.10 -0.64
N GLY A 66 11.06 -4.31 -0.27
CA GLY A 66 10.35 -3.39 -1.14
C GLY A 66 9.67 -2.28 -0.38
N ARG A 67 9.12 -1.32 -1.12
CA ARG A 67 8.44 -0.16 -0.53
C ARG A 67 7.30 0.28 -1.42
N VAL A 68 6.21 0.73 -0.81
CA VAL A 68 5.08 1.37 -1.49
C VAL A 68 4.65 2.64 -0.74
N PRO A 69 4.08 3.64 -1.43
CA PRO A 69 3.47 4.79 -0.78
C PRO A 69 2.26 4.39 0.07
N GLY A 70 2.02 5.12 1.17
CA GLY A 70 0.86 4.96 2.02
C GLY A 70 1.05 3.96 3.15
N TYR A 71 -0.02 3.64 3.84
CA TYR A 71 -0.09 2.69 4.96
C TYR A 71 -1.11 1.58 4.67
N LEU A 72 -0.88 0.42 5.27
CA LEU A 72 -1.82 -0.70 5.24
C LEU A 72 -2.83 -0.58 6.38
N ILE A 73 -4.07 -1.02 6.11
CA ILE A 73 -5.10 -1.09 7.14
C ILE A 73 -4.89 -2.32 8.05
N ASP A 74 -4.60 -3.46 7.45
CA ASP A 74 -4.43 -4.74 8.13
C ASP A 74 -3.65 -5.75 7.26
N GLN A 75 -3.54 -6.98 7.75
CA GLN A 75 -2.86 -8.08 7.07
C GLN A 75 -3.53 -8.53 5.76
N TYR A 76 -4.82 -8.28 5.58
CA TYR A 76 -5.57 -8.66 4.36
C TYR A 76 -5.30 -7.70 3.19
N ALA A 77 -4.69 -6.55 3.50
CA ALA A 77 -4.22 -5.61 2.48
C ALA A 77 -2.94 -6.10 1.76
N LEU A 78 -2.42 -7.27 2.13
CA LEU A 78 -1.28 -7.95 1.50
C LEU A 78 -1.70 -9.33 0.99
N SER A 79 -1.19 -9.70 -0.20
CA SER A 79 -1.37 -11.05 -0.74
C SER A 79 -0.29 -11.35 -1.78
N GLU A 80 0.32 -12.54 -1.73
CA GLU A 80 1.20 -13.02 -2.81
C GLU A 80 0.41 -13.92 -3.76
N TRP A 81 0.59 -13.71 -5.07
CA TRP A 81 -0.01 -14.53 -6.11
C TRP A 81 0.86 -14.54 -7.37
N HIS A 82 1.22 -15.74 -7.85
CA HIS A 82 2.02 -15.98 -9.06
C HIS A 82 3.34 -15.19 -9.11
N GLY A 83 4.02 -15.04 -7.95
CA GLY A 83 5.30 -14.34 -7.84
C GLY A 83 5.19 -12.82 -7.83
N TYR A 84 4.02 -12.30 -7.52
CA TYR A 84 3.77 -10.89 -7.29
C TYR A 84 3.12 -10.67 -5.93
N LEU A 85 3.68 -9.74 -5.16
CA LEU A 85 3.05 -9.25 -3.94
C LEU A 85 2.07 -8.14 -4.32
N ARG A 86 0.82 -8.28 -3.90
CA ARG A 86 -0.23 -7.28 -4.07
C ARG A 86 -0.43 -6.55 -2.77
N VAL A 87 -0.44 -5.23 -2.83
CA VAL A 87 -0.46 -4.37 -1.65
C VAL A 87 -1.50 -3.27 -1.86
N ALA A 88 -2.46 -3.15 -0.96
CA ALA A 88 -3.43 -2.07 -0.97
C ALA A 88 -3.09 -1.08 0.15
N THR A 89 -2.93 0.20 -0.19
CA THR A 89 -2.59 1.25 0.77
C THR A 89 -3.46 2.48 0.61
N THR A 90 -3.54 3.27 1.69
CA THR A 90 -4.08 4.63 1.66
C THR A 90 -2.94 5.62 1.85
N THR A 91 -2.90 6.66 1.02
CA THR A 91 -2.03 7.84 1.18
C THR A 91 -2.86 9.01 1.69
N GLY A 92 -2.23 10.00 2.33
CA GLY A 92 -2.88 11.16 2.91
C GLY A 92 -2.68 11.22 4.40
N THR A 93 -3.22 12.23 5.05
CA THR A 93 -3.00 12.46 6.49
C THR A 93 -3.62 11.33 7.30
N SER A 94 -2.79 10.63 8.08
CA SER A 94 -3.28 9.66 9.05
C SER A 94 -3.94 10.41 10.21
N TRP A 95 -5.26 10.37 10.27
CA TRP A 95 -6.04 10.89 11.41
C TRP A 95 -5.70 10.17 12.74
N ALA A 96 -5.04 9.03 12.66
CA ALA A 96 -4.63 8.25 13.85
C ALA A 96 -3.50 8.94 14.67
N LEU A 97 -2.89 10.00 14.16
CA LEU A 97 -1.77 10.69 14.79
C LEU A 97 -2.05 12.18 15.09
N ALA A 98 -3.24 12.69 14.83
CA ALA A 98 -3.57 14.09 15.05
C ALA A 98 -4.78 14.25 15.98
N ASP A 99 -4.61 14.95 17.08
CA ASP A 99 -5.67 15.35 18.02
C ASP A 99 -6.57 16.47 17.43
N GLY A 100 -7.05 16.29 16.19
CA GLY A 100 -7.95 17.23 15.54
C GLY A 100 -8.32 16.79 14.12
N PRO A 101 -9.39 17.37 13.52
CA PRO A 101 -9.70 17.09 12.12
C PRO A 101 -8.56 17.65 11.27
N PRO A 102 -7.81 16.80 10.53
CA PRO A 102 -6.71 17.26 9.71
C PRO A 102 -7.24 18.16 8.59
N ALA A 103 -6.61 19.33 8.42
CA ALA A 103 -6.89 20.25 7.32
C ALA A 103 -6.76 19.55 5.93
N ASP A 104 -6.07 18.41 5.86
CA ASP A 104 -5.72 17.69 4.64
C ASP A 104 -6.55 16.39 4.43
N ALA A 105 -7.62 16.17 5.20
CA ALA A 105 -8.52 15.02 5.00
C ALA A 105 -9.13 14.98 3.58
N GLN A 106 -9.00 16.08 2.84
CA GLN A 106 -9.47 16.20 1.46
C GLN A 106 -8.51 15.60 0.41
N THR A 107 -7.33 15.14 0.80
CA THR A 107 -6.30 14.65 -0.14
C THR A 107 -6.02 13.16 -0.05
N SER A 108 -6.71 12.41 0.83
CA SER A 108 -6.51 10.97 0.92
C SER A 108 -6.91 10.26 -0.37
N SER A 109 -6.16 9.24 -0.74
CA SER A 109 -6.44 8.38 -1.89
C SER A 109 -5.87 7.00 -1.63
N SER A 110 -6.55 5.99 -2.15
CA SER A 110 -6.11 4.62 -2.02
C SER A 110 -5.61 4.06 -3.35
N ALA A 111 -4.73 3.07 -3.25
CA ALA A 111 -4.09 2.45 -4.40
C ALA A 111 -3.87 0.95 -4.16
N VAL A 112 -3.75 0.19 -5.25
CA VAL A 112 -3.29 -1.19 -5.24
C VAL A 112 -2.03 -1.29 -6.09
N TYR A 113 -0.97 -1.84 -5.51
CA TYR A 113 0.33 -2.06 -6.13
C TYR A 113 0.56 -3.54 -6.36
N ALA A 114 1.21 -3.88 -7.48
CA ALA A 114 1.75 -5.21 -7.75
C ALA A 114 3.28 -5.12 -7.80
N LEU A 115 3.96 -5.79 -6.88
CA LEU A 115 5.42 -5.83 -6.79
C LEU A 115 5.91 -7.22 -7.22
N SER A 116 6.87 -7.28 -8.13
CA SER A 116 7.56 -8.54 -8.45
C SER A 116 8.37 -9.01 -7.24
N THR A 117 8.19 -10.27 -6.83
CA THR A 117 8.96 -10.88 -5.72
C THR A 117 10.21 -11.61 -6.21
N ARG A 118 10.57 -11.46 -7.48
CA ARG A 118 11.76 -12.08 -8.08
C ARG A 118 13.02 -11.28 -7.72
N GLY A 119 13.95 -11.93 -7.03
CA GLY A 119 15.22 -11.32 -6.62
C GLY A 119 15.13 -10.59 -5.25
N PRO A 120 16.24 -9.95 -4.82
CA PRO A 120 16.38 -9.36 -3.49
C PRO A 120 15.66 -8.01 -3.34
N VAL A 121 15.28 -7.38 -4.44
CA VAL A 121 14.50 -6.11 -4.45
C VAL A 121 13.16 -6.37 -5.09
N MET A 122 12.09 -6.09 -4.35
CA MET A 122 10.72 -6.13 -4.88
C MET A 122 10.49 -4.89 -5.74
N ARG A 123 10.39 -5.09 -7.06
CA ARG A 123 10.21 -4.00 -8.02
C ARG A 123 8.73 -3.83 -8.36
N LEU A 124 8.30 -2.57 -8.47
CA LEU A 124 6.97 -2.26 -8.94
C LEU A 124 6.78 -2.80 -10.37
N ALA A 125 5.78 -3.67 -10.55
CA ALA A 125 5.35 -4.16 -11.85
C ALA A 125 4.25 -3.27 -12.42
N GLY A 126 3.27 -2.90 -11.60
CA GLY A 126 2.19 -2.00 -11.97
C GLY A 126 1.36 -1.58 -10.76
N HIS A 127 0.47 -0.61 -10.97
CA HIS A 127 -0.40 -0.10 -9.91
C HIS A 127 -1.66 0.52 -10.47
N VAL A 128 -2.68 0.64 -9.64
CA VAL A 128 -3.88 1.43 -9.89
C VAL A 128 -4.10 2.35 -8.70
N THR A 129 -4.38 3.62 -8.96
CA THR A 129 -4.54 4.68 -7.97
C THR A 129 -5.93 5.32 -8.06
N GLY A 130 -6.24 6.23 -7.15
CA GLY A 130 -7.47 7.03 -7.19
C GLY A 130 -8.70 6.29 -6.68
N LEU A 131 -8.52 5.18 -5.97
CA LEU A 131 -9.61 4.51 -5.28
C LEU A 131 -10.04 5.36 -4.08
N GLY A 132 -11.34 5.67 -3.97
CA GLY A 132 -11.88 6.40 -2.83
C GLY A 132 -11.16 7.73 -2.58
N ARG A 133 -11.23 8.68 -3.51
CA ARG A 133 -10.71 10.05 -3.28
C ARG A 133 -11.38 10.65 -2.06
N THR A 134 -10.58 11.21 -1.14
CA THR A 134 -11.01 11.72 0.17
C THR A 134 -11.50 10.65 1.15
N GLU A 135 -11.30 9.38 0.80
CA GLU A 135 -11.69 8.21 1.58
C GLU A 135 -10.43 7.43 2.00
N ARG A 136 -10.61 6.48 2.90
CA ARG A 136 -9.58 5.52 3.28
C ARG A 136 -10.08 4.09 3.07
N ILE A 137 -9.16 3.16 2.97
CA ILE A 137 -9.50 1.73 2.95
C ILE A 137 -10.03 1.32 4.32
N TYR A 138 -11.12 0.56 4.30
CA TYR A 138 -11.72 -0.09 5.48
C TYR A 138 -11.57 -1.59 5.47
N SER A 139 -11.59 -2.21 4.31
CA SER A 139 -11.26 -3.63 4.18
C SER A 139 -10.75 -3.96 2.79
N VAL A 140 -9.95 -5.03 2.72
CA VAL A 140 -9.40 -5.56 1.49
C VAL A 140 -9.54 -7.07 1.48
N ARG A 141 -9.78 -7.64 0.30
CA ARG A 141 -9.65 -9.08 0.07
C ARG A 141 -9.13 -9.34 -1.34
N PHE A 142 -8.05 -10.09 -1.41
CA PHE A 142 -7.55 -10.61 -2.68
C PHE A 142 -8.02 -12.06 -2.88
N MET A 143 -8.58 -12.35 -4.06
CA MET A 143 -9.07 -13.68 -4.44
C MET A 143 -8.62 -13.97 -5.87
N GLY A 144 -7.72 -14.94 -6.05
CA GLY A 144 -7.15 -15.22 -7.36
C GLY A 144 -6.64 -13.95 -8.05
N PRO A 145 -7.03 -13.66 -9.30
CA PRO A 145 -6.58 -12.48 -10.05
C PRO A 145 -7.33 -11.19 -9.70
N VAL A 146 -8.15 -11.17 -8.66
CA VAL A 146 -9.02 -10.03 -8.34
C VAL A 146 -8.75 -9.51 -6.93
N GLY A 147 -8.73 -8.18 -6.79
CA GLY A 147 -8.76 -7.49 -5.50
C GLY A 147 -10.10 -6.82 -5.27
N TYR A 148 -10.63 -6.94 -4.07
CA TYR A 148 -11.81 -6.24 -3.58
C TYR A 148 -11.38 -5.25 -2.52
N VAL A 149 -11.71 -3.97 -2.72
CA VAL A 149 -11.30 -2.88 -1.84
C VAL A 149 -12.53 -2.07 -1.45
N VAL A 150 -12.80 -1.98 -0.17
CA VAL A 150 -13.82 -1.10 0.40
C VAL A 150 -13.14 0.15 0.89
N THR A 151 -13.58 1.29 0.41
CA THR A 151 -13.20 2.60 0.94
C THR A 151 -14.42 3.27 1.57
N PHE A 152 -14.23 4.16 2.54
CA PHE A 152 -15.35 4.82 3.21
C PHE A 152 -15.03 6.24 3.66
N ARG A 153 -16.04 7.11 3.51
CA ARG A 153 -16.17 8.39 4.19
C ARG A 153 -17.64 8.67 4.55
N GLN A 154 -18.56 8.57 3.59
CA GLN A 154 -20.01 8.75 3.76
C GLN A 154 -20.80 7.73 2.95
N THR A 155 -20.26 7.24 1.86
CA THR A 155 -20.82 6.18 1.01
C THR A 155 -19.71 5.17 0.74
N ASP A 156 -20.03 3.88 0.75
CA ASP A 156 -19.06 2.80 0.55
C ASP A 156 -19.04 2.32 -0.90
N PRO A 157 -18.06 2.67 -1.70
CA PRO A 157 -17.80 1.88 -2.89
C PRO A 157 -16.97 0.63 -2.54
N LEU A 158 -17.51 -0.54 -2.89
CA LEU A 158 -16.73 -1.77 -3.04
C LEU A 158 -16.14 -1.78 -4.44
N TYR A 159 -14.86 -1.53 -4.57
CA TYR A 159 -14.13 -1.61 -5.83
C TYR A 159 -13.75 -3.05 -6.15
N THR A 160 -13.88 -3.42 -7.42
CA THR A 160 -13.32 -4.64 -8.00
C THR A 160 -12.13 -4.27 -8.86
N VAL A 161 -10.94 -4.77 -8.48
CA VAL A 161 -9.67 -4.50 -9.16
C VAL A 161 -9.19 -5.74 -9.87
N ASP A 162 -9.00 -5.66 -11.18
CA ASP A 162 -8.37 -6.69 -12.00
C ASP A 162 -6.86 -6.65 -11.81
N LEU A 163 -6.29 -7.75 -11.39
CA LEU A 163 -4.86 -7.97 -11.14
C LEU A 163 -4.34 -9.16 -11.96
N SER A 164 -5.08 -9.60 -12.99
CA SER A 164 -4.69 -10.70 -13.86
C SER A 164 -3.41 -10.41 -14.61
N ASP A 165 -3.22 -9.14 -15.04
CA ASP A 165 -1.95 -8.62 -15.52
C ASP A 165 -1.34 -7.72 -14.45
N PRO A 166 -0.27 -8.18 -13.77
CA PRO A 166 0.39 -7.40 -12.73
C PRO A 166 1.02 -6.09 -13.23
N ALA A 167 1.30 -5.98 -14.53
CA ALA A 167 1.85 -4.76 -15.12
C ALA A 167 0.76 -3.70 -15.38
N GLN A 168 -0.50 -4.12 -15.49
CA GLN A 168 -1.63 -3.25 -15.82
C GLN A 168 -2.84 -3.47 -14.90
N PRO A 169 -2.71 -3.27 -13.58
CA PRO A 169 -3.84 -3.31 -12.66
C PRO A 169 -4.90 -2.28 -13.05
N ARG A 170 -6.18 -2.66 -13.00
CA ARG A 170 -7.26 -1.74 -13.39
C ARG A 170 -8.53 -1.97 -12.57
N VAL A 171 -9.28 -0.91 -12.33
CA VAL A 171 -10.64 -1.01 -11.76
C VAL A 171 -11.58 -1.59 -12.81
N ARG A 172 -12.27 -2.69 -12.47
CA ARG A 172 -13.34 -3.28 -13.31
C ARG A 172 -14.68 -2.61 -13.06
N GLY A 173 -14.91 -2.13 -11.84
CA GLY A 173 -16.15 -1.51 -11.45
C GLY A 173 -16.18 -1.22 -9.96
N SER A 174 -17.25 -0.55 -9.52
CA SER A 174 -17.54 -0.30 -8.13
C SER A 174 -19.02 -0.51 -7.85
N LEU A 175 -19.34 -0.98 -6.65
CA LEU A 175 -20.70 -1.13 -6.15
C LEU A 175 -20.85 -0.22 -4.93
N ALA A 176 -21.76 0.75 -4.99
CA ALA A 176 -22.10 1.56 -3.83
C ALA A 176 -22.98 0.75 -2.87
N LEU A 177 -22.59 0.73 -1.60
CA LEU A 177 -23.32 0.07 -0.53
C LEU A 177 -23.78 1.13 0.49
N THR A 178 -24.85 0.86 1.20
CA THR A 178 -25.29 1.68 2.35
C THR A 178 -24.58 1.17 3.60
N GLY A 179 -23.69 1.99 4.17
CA GLY A 179 -22.85 1.58 5.29
C GLY A 179 -21.44 1.11 4.86
N TYR A 180 -20.67 0.52 5.74
CA TYR A 180 -19.33 0.05 5.40
C TYR A 180 -19.08 -1.39 5.84
N SER A 181 -18.31 -2.10 5.01
CA SER A 181 -17.83 -3.44 5.32
C SER A 181 -16.44 -3.35 5.95
N ALA A 182 -16.34 -3.61 7.26
CA ALA A 182 -15.08 -3.63 7.98
C ALA A 182 -14.27 -4.90 7.70
N TYR A 183 -14.91 -5.96 7.19
CA TYR A 183 -14.28 -7.22 6.87
C TYR A 183 -14.95 -7.87 5.66
N LEU A 184 -14.15 -8.44 4.78
CA LEU A 184 -14.57 -9.19 3.61
C LEU A 184 -14.17 -10.66 3.74
N HIS A 185 -15.15 -11.54 3.81
CA HIS A 185 -14.96 -13.00 3.92
C HIS A 185 -15.21 -13.71 2.60
N PRO A 186 -14.23 -14.45 2.05
CA PRO A 186 -14.47 -15.30 0.88
C PRO A 186 -15.32 -16.51 1.29
N ALA A 187 -16.54 -16.59 0.79
CA ALA A 187 -17.44 -17.71 1.04
C ALA A 187 -17.26 -18.83 -0.01
N SER A 188 -16.80 -18.48 -1.21
CA SER A 188 -16.38 -19.37 -2.29
C SER A 188 -15.54 -18.59 -3.29
N ASP A 189 -15.07 -19.21 -4.35
CA ASP A 189 -14.31 -18.54 -5.42
C ASP A 189 -15.10 -17.41 -6.13
N THR A 190 -16.43 -17.41 -5.99
CA THR A 190 -17.32 -16.45 -6.65
C THR A 190 -18.22 -15.67 -5.69
N ARG A 191 -18.07 -15.88 -4.38
CA ARG A 191 -18.92 -15.24 -3.37
C ARG A 191 -18.09 -14.61 -2.28
N LEU A 192 -18.43 -13.36 -1.99
CA LEU A 192 -17.82 -12.56 -0.94
C LEU A 192 -18.91 -12.11 0.04
N ILE A 193 -18.65 -12.22 1.34
CA ILE A 193 -19.53 -11.74 2.41
C ILE A 193 -18.87 -10.52 3.04
N GLY A 194 -19.57 -9.39 3.04
CA GLY A 194 -19.17 -8.19 3.76
C GLY A 194 -19.79 -8.19 5.17
N ILE A 195 -18.99 -7.87 6.17
CA ILE A 195 -19.43 -7.71 7.57
C ILE A 195 -19.05 -6.30 8.00
N GLY A 196 -20.03 -5.52 8.40
CA GLY A 196 -19.82 -4.11 8.73
C GLY A 196 -20.98 -3.50 9.49
N ARG A 197 -21.16 -2.19 9.32
CA ARG A 197 -22.24 -1.42 9.94
C ARG A 197 -22.98 -0.65 8.86
N GLN A 198 -24.28 -0.49 9.08
CA GLN A 198 -25.08 0.45 8.30
C GLN A 198 -24.75 1.88 8.79
N ALA A 199 -24.60 2.80 7.85
CA ALA A 199 -24.56 4.22 8.19
C ALA A 199 -25.99 4.70 8.37
N ASP A 200 -26.28 5.34 9.50
CA ASP A 200 -27.55 6.01 9.79
C ASP A 200 -27.61 7.37 9.08
#